data_4008a76cda86c953be381042171cc8de
#
_entry.id   4008a76cda86c953be381042171cc8de
#
_cell.length_a   1.000
_cell.length_b   1.000
_cell.length_c   1.000
_cell.angle_alpha   90.00
_cell.angle_beta   90.00
_cell.angle_gamma   90.00
#
_symmetry.space_group_name_H-M   'P 1'
#
loop_
_entity.id
_entity.type
_entity.pdbx_description
1 polymer ?
#
loop_
_entity_poly.entity_id
_entity_poly.type
_entity_poly.pdbx_seq_one_letter_code
_entity_poly.pdbx_strand_id
1 'polypeptide(L)'
;ADNYAELIDHPVEMAQIDLVRFTAGGAPHEIAVSGQHRGDLKRLARDVKAVCEWQIRLFGAPPPFTRYVFLLYVGQDIYGGLEHRASTALMADRAALPAVGEDAPSKAYQDLLGLFSHEYFHAWNVKRIAPAVFTPHDLYQENYTRQLWAFEGVTSYYDDLALARSGVISAEQYLKRLSDTLTAVERTPGQYVQNLEDASFDAWIKYYRQDENSPNSLVSYYTKGALVALCLDLLIRRDTRGARSLDDVMRALWQRWLADGQGVAEAEWEAIASQISGLDLSDFFDRALRSVEPLPLAELLASVGVTLSHSSGDSQAPTLGVKTERDPLGWKIKCAYQDGPAQQAGLSGGDVLIALDGLRIHDLDAMLARYQAGEQLSVHAFRRERLLHVSVTLQARPHDHCALAFEPERVKGWLSTQG
;
A
#
# COMPACT_ATOMS: atom_id res chain seq x y z
N ALA A 1 -29.75 -11.44 6.10
CA ALA A 1 -29.50 -10.04 6.43
C ALA A 1 -30.70 -9.50 7.21
N ASP A 2 -30.45 -8.79 8.28
CA ASP A 2 -31.51 -8.26 9.15
C ASP A 2 -32.09 -6.93 8.62
N ASN A 3 -31.35 -6.28 7.74
CA ASN A 3 -31.76 -5.01 7.11
C ASN A 3 -31.10 -4.83 5.73
N TYR A 4 -31.49 -3.75 5.03
CA TYR A 4 -31.00 -3.46 3.68
C TYR A 4 -29.49 -3.14 3.66
N ALA A 5 -28.98 -2.39 4.65
CA ALA A 5 -27.56 -2.05 4.72
C ALA A 5 -26.68 -3.30 4.89
N GLU A 6 -27.12 -4.26 5.68
CA GLU A 6 -26.45 -5.55 5.80
C GLU A 6 -26.55 -6.38 4.51
N LEU A 7 -27.73 -6.37 3.87
CA LEU A 7 -27.93 -7.12 2.62
C LEU A 7 -26.95 -6.67 1.51
N ILE A 8 -26.80 -5.37 1.32
CA ILE A 8 -25.91 -4.83 0.28
C ILE A 8 -24.42 -4.95 0.62
N ASP A 9 -24.08 -5.21 1.89
CA ASP A 9 -22.71 -5.48 2.33
C ASP A 9 -22.29 -6.96 2.09
N HIS A 10 -23.16 -7.81 1.54
CA HIS A 10 -22.84 -9.21 1.26
C HIS A 10 -22.56 -9.42 -0.23
N PRO A 11 -21.28 -9.62 -0.63
CA PRO A 11 -20.95 -10.00 -2.01
C PRO A 11 -21.45 -11.42 -2.30
N VAL A 12 -21.76 -11.69 -3.56
CA VAL A 12 -22.25 -12.99 -4.02
C VAL A 12 -21.36 -13.50 -5.16
N GLU A 13 -20.79 -14.68 -4.99
CA GLU A 13 -20.04 -15.39 -6.03
C GLU A 13 -20.87 -16.55 -6.58
N MET A 14 -20.99 -16.62 -7.92
CA MET A 14 -21.71 -17.69 -8.63
C MET A 14 -20.75 -18.37 -9.61
N ALA A 15 -20.02 -19.38 -9.13
CA ALA A 15 -19.02 -20.08 -9.92
C ALA A 15 -18.86 -21.54 -9.44
N GLN A 16 -18.01 -22.31 -10.14
CA GLN A 16 -17.41 -23.50 -9.54
C GLN A 16 -16.37 -23.06 -8.52
N ILE A 17 -16.51 -23.48 -7.29
CA ILE A 17 -15.74 -22.99 -6.15
C ILE A 17 -14.96 -24.13 -5.51
N ASP A 18 -13.66 -23.93 -5.35
CA ASP A 18 -12.84 -24.74 -4.45
C ASP A 18 -12.86 -24.13 -3.05
N LEU A 19 -13.31 -24.88 -2.06
CA LEU A 19 -13.59 -24.36 -0.72
C LEU A 19 -12.64 -24.97 0.31
N VAL A 20 -11.93 -24.10 1.05
CA VAL A 20 -11.14 -24.49 2.22
C VAL A 20 -11.64 -23.78 3.47
N ARG A 21 -11.50 -24.44 4.63
CA ARG A 21 -12.04 -23.98 5.91
C ARG A 21 -11.00 -24.03 7.00
N PHE A 22 -11.11 -23.07 7.93
CA PHE A 22 -10.35 -23.07 9.18
C PHE A 22 -11.15 -22.38 10.29
N THR A 23 -10.64 -22.43 11.51
CA THR A 23 -11.19 -21.68 12.65
C THR A 23 -10.12 -20.74 13.19
N ALA A 24 -10.46 -19.47 13.43
CA ALA A 24 -9.60 -18.49 14.08
C ALA A 24 -10.42 -17.70 15.11
N GLY A 25 -9.86 -17.47 16.30
CA GLY A 25 -10.54 -16.75 17.39
C GLY A 25 -11.90 -17.35 17.79
N GLY A 26 -12.13 -18.64 17.57
CA GLY A 26 -13.39 -19.33 17.82
C GLY A 26 -14.44 -19.20 16.70
N ALA A 27 -14.24 -18.36 15.70
CA ALA A 27 -15.15 -18.22 14.57
C ALA A 27 -14.72 -19.08 13.36
N PRO A 28 -15.66 -19.70 12.62
CA PRO A 28 -15.37 -20.39 11.37
C PRO A 28 -15.03 -19.41 10.26
N HIS A 29 -14.02 -19.75 9.46
CA HIS A 29 -13.58 -19.02 8.29
C HIS A 29 -13.60 -19.91 7.07
N GLU A 30 -13.95 -19.33 5.92
CA GLU A 30 -13.97 -20.03 4.65
C GLU A 30 -13.23 -19.19 3.59
N ILE A 31 -12.43 -19.86 2.76
CA ILE A 31 -11.86 -19.28 1.54
C ILE A 31 -12.52 -20.01 0.38
N ALA A 32 -13.33 -19.28 -0.38
CA ALA A 32 -14.00 -19.76 -1.58
C ALA A 32 -13.23 -19.24 -2.80
N VAL A 33 -12.53 -20.14 -3.49
CA VAL A 33 -11.69 -19.80 -4.65
C VAL A 33 -12.42 -20.13 -5.93
N SER A 34 -12.58 -19.16 -6.81
CA SER A 34 -13.10 -19.33 -8.17
C SER A 34 -12.02 -19.03 -9.22
N GLY A 35 -12.22 -19.49 -10.44
CA GLY A 35 -11.23 -19.47 -11.50
C GLY A 35 -10.34 -20.70 -11.56
N GLN A 36 -9.72 -20.96 -12.72
CA GLN A 36 -8.85 -22.12 -12.90
C GLN A 36 -7.49 -21.90 -12.23
N HIS A 37 -7.06 -22.81 -11.37
CA HIS A 37 -5.80 -22.73 -10.66
C HIS A 37 -5.21 -24.11 -10.34
N ARG A 38 -3.96 -24.12 -9.83
CA ARG A 38 -3.26 -25.29 -9.30
C ARG A 38 -2.56 -24.98 -7.97
N GLY A 39 -3.07 -23.98 -7.24
CA GLY A 39 -2.49 -23.53 -5.98
C GLY A 39 -2.69 -24.52 -4.84
N ASP A 40 -1.78 -24.50 -3.87
CA ASP A 40 -1.91 -25.22 -2.60
C ASP A 40 -2.84 -24.46 -1.65
N LEU A 41 -4.14 -24.73 -1.76
CA LEU A 41 -5.15 -24.10 -0.90
C LEU A 41 -5.03 -24.49 0.58
N LYS A 42 -4.41 -25.62 0.90
CA LYS A 42 -4.17 -26.00 2.30
C LYS A 42 -3.11 -25.11 2.93
N ARG A 43 -2.04 -24.79 2.18
CA ARG A 43 -1.04 -23.82 2.59
C ARG A 43 -1.66 -22.43 2.72
N LEU A 44 -2.42 -21.98 1.73
CA LEU A 44 -3.13 -20.70 1.78
C LEU A 44 -3.98 -20.59 3.05
N ALA A 45 -4.82 -21.60 3.34
CA ALA A 45 -5.68 -21.60 4.52
C ALA A 45 -4.88 -21.55 5.83
N ARG A 46 -3.74 -22.27 5.92
CA ARG A 46 -2.87 -22.26 7.09
C ARG A 46 -2.26 -20.87 7.32
N ASP A 47 -1.74 -20.25 6.28
CA ASP A 47 -1.02 -18.98 6.37
C ASP A 47 -2.00 -17.82 6.64
N VAL A 48 -3.15 -17.78 5.95
CA VAL A 48 -4.25 -16.82 6.23
C VAL A 48 -4.79 -16.99 7.65
N LYS A 49 -4.94 -18.24 8.15
CA LYS A 49 -5.34 -18.48 9.53
C LYS A 49 -4.40 -17.81 10.53
N ALA A 50 -3.08 -17.93 10.34
CA ALA A 50 -2.10 -17.32 11.24
C ALA A 50 -2.25 -15.80 11.30
N VAL A 51 -2.47 -15.15 10.15
CA VAL A 51 -2.74 -13.71 10.05
C VAL A 51 -4.03 -13.34 10.76
N CYS A 52 -5.13 -14.06 10.50
CA CYS A 52 -6.43 -13.81 11.15
C CYS A 52 -6.33 -13.93 12.68
N GLU A 53 -5.66 -14.97 13.18
CA GLU A 53 -5.45 -15.15 14.61
C GLU A 53 -4.63 -14.04 15.24
N TRP A 54 -3.64 -13.50 14.52
CA TRP A 54 -2.86 -12.36 15.00
C TRP A 54 -3.73 -11.09 15.08
N GLN A 55 -4.51 -10.78 14.04
CA GLN A 55 -5.36 -9.59 14.03
C GLN A 55 -6.48 -9.68 15.09
N ILE A 56 -7.08 -10.86 15.28
CA ILE A 56 -8.04 -11.09 16.36
C ILE A 56 -7.39 -10.83 17.73
N ARG A 57 -6.15 -11.28 17.95
CA ARG A 57 -5.44 -11.00 19.21
C ARG A 57 -5.16 -9.50 19.41
N LEU A 58 -4.85 -8.78 18.33
CA LEU A 58 -4.62 -7.33 18.38
C LEU A 58 -5.83 -6.59 18.98
N PHE A 59 -7.03 -6.89 18.50
CA PHE A 59 -8.25 -6.22 18.92
C PHE A 59 -8.95 -6.88 20.13
N GLY A 60 -8.59 -8.12 20.44
CA GLY A 60 -9.22 -8.95 21.48
C GLY A 60 -10.32 -9.86 20.93
N ALA A 61 -10.36 -11.11 21.42
CA ALA A 61 -11.40 -12.07 21.09
C ALA A 61 -12.68 -11.81 21.94
N PRO A 62 -13.87 -12.18 21.43
CA PRO A 62 -14.13 -12.79 20.11
C PRO A 62 -14.05 -11.76 18.96
N PRO A 63 -13.83 -12.22 17.70
CA PRO A 63 -13.93 -11.32 16.56
C PRO A 63 -15.37 -10.80 16.40
N PRO A 64 -15.56 -9.65 15.69
CA PRO A 64 -16.87 -8.99 15.61
C PRO A 64 -17.85 -9.64 14.61
N PHE A 65 -17.67 -10.90 14.31
CA PHE A 65 -18.52 -11.69 13.43
C PHE A 65 -18.60 -13.14 13.92
N THR A 66 -19.66 -13.84 13.55
CA THR A 66 -19.86 -15.26 13.89
C THR A 66 -19.29 -16.22 12.84
N ARG A 67 -19.02 -15.73 11.64
CA ARG A 67 -18.40 -16.41 10.49
C ARG A 67 -17.72 -15.37 9.61
N TYR A 68 -16.65 -15.73 8.91
CA TYR A 68 -16.01 -14.88 7.90
C TYR A 68 -15.76 -15.65 6.59
N VAL A 69 -16.00 -14.98 5.45
CA VAL A 69 -15.85 -15.59 4.12
C VAL A 69 -14.93 -14.72 3.26
N PHE A 70 -13.88 -15.31 2.75
CA PHE A 70 -13.06 -14.74 1.69
C PHE A 70 -13.56 -15.29 0.35
N LEU A 71 -14.04 -14.43 -0.56
CA LEU A 71 -14.34 -14.77 -1.93
C LEU A 71 -13.15 -14.38 -2.78
N LEU A 72 -12.39 -15.33 -3.32
CA LEU A 72 -11.19 -15.09 -4.11
C LEU A 72 -11.43 -15.54 -5.55
N TYR A 73 -11.48 -14.59 -6.48
CA TYR A 73 -11.39 -14.88 -7.90
C TYR A 73 -9.93 -14.82 -8.38
N VAL A 74 -9.46 -15.88 -9.05
CA VAL A 74 -8.11 -15.90 -9.62
C VAL A 74 -8.17 -15.88 -11.14
N GLY A 75 -7.46 -14.91 -11.73
CA GLY A 75 -7.40 -14.68 -13.18
C GLY A 75 -5.98 -14.45 -13.67
N GLN A 76 -5.83 -13.61 -14.66
CA GLN A 76 -4.56 -13.16 -15.20
C GLN A 76 -4.50 -11.64 -15.13
N ASP A 77 -3.36 -11.10 -14.66
CA ASP A 77 -3.10 -9.65 -14.59
C ASP A 77 -4.19 -8.86 -13.85
N ILE A 78 -4.72 -9.43 -12.75
CA ILE A 78 -5.74 -8.81 -11.89
C ILE A 78 -5.26 -8.73 -10.45
N TYR A 79 -5.67 -7.66 -9.76
CA TYR A 79 -5.42 -7.46 -8.33
C TYR A 79 -6.44 -6.49 -7.75
N GLY A 80 -6.99 -6.78 -6.59
CA GLY A 80 -7.85 -5.89 -5.84
C GLY A 80 -8.65 -6.61 -4.77
N GLY A 81 -9.16 -5.84 -3.82
CA GLY A 81 -10.04 -6.30 -2.75
C GLY A 81 -11.14 -5.30 -2.50
N LEU A 82 -12.18 -5.76 -1.83
CA LEU A 82 -13.24 -4.92 -1.29
C LEU A 82 -13.73 -5.54 0.02
N GLU A 83 -13.59 -4.76 1.05
CA GLU A 83 -13.91 -5.14 2.42
C GLU A 83 -15.40 -5.14 2.71
N HIS A 84 -15.82 -6.08 3.56
CA HIS A 84 -17.18 -6.20 4.10
C HIS A 84 -17.14 -6.53 5.59
N ARG A 85 -18.30 -6.40 6.28
CA ARG A 85 -18.37 -6.59 7.74
C ARG A 85 -18.01 -7.99 8.22
N ALA A 86 -18.30 -9.03 7.41
CA ALA A 86 -18.07 -10.44 7.74
C ALA A 86 -17.60 -11.25 6.52
N SER A 87 -17.11 -10.58 5.49
CA SER A 87 -16.54 -11.19 4.28
C SER A 87 -15.66 -10.18 3.55
N THR A 88 -14.99 -10.64 2.50
CA THR A 88 -14.31 -9.79 1.53
C THR A 88 -14.35 -10.42 0.14
N ALA A 89 -14.40 -9.59 -0.89
CA ALA A 89 -14.25 -10.00 -2.28
C ALA A 89 -12.83 -9.64 -2.75
N LEU A 90 -12.10 -10.64 -3.23
CA LEU A 90 -10.70 -10.53 -3.63
C LEU A 90 -10.52 -10.95 -5.09
N MET A 91 -9.62 -10.28 -5.80
CA MET A 91 -9.14 -10.69 -7.12
C MET A 91 -7.62 -10.73 -7.11
N ALA A 92 -7.03 -11.80 -7.65
CA ALA A 92 -5.58 -11.91 -7.76
C ALA A 92 -5.14 -12.67 -9.01
N ASP A 93 -3.91 -12.42 -9.43
CA ASP A 93 -3.30 -13.25 -10.46
C ASP A 93 -3.19 -14.70 -9.93
N ARG A 94 -3.52 -15.68 -10.79
CA ARG A 94 -3.47 -17.10 -10.41
C ARG A 94 -2.06 -17.58 -10.04
N ALA A 95 -1.02 -16.93 -10.59
CA ALA A 95 0.37 -17.21 -10.25
C ALA A 95 0.75 -16.73 -8.82
N ALA A 96 -0.09 -15.92 -8.18
CA ALA A 96 0.10 -15.50 -6.79
C ALA A 96 -0.30 -16.58 -5.78
N LEU A 97 -1.07 -17.61 -6.19
CA LEU A 97 -1.34 -18.76 -5.31
C LEU A 97 -0.06 -19.55 -5.03
N PRO A 98 0.12 -20.07 -3.80
CA PRO A 98 1.32 -20.84 -3.46
C PRO A 98 1.38 -22.13 -4.26
N ALA A 99 2.56 -22.48 -4.77
CA ALA A 99 2.77 -23.74 -5.45
C ALA A 99 2.90 -24.90 -4.44
N VAL A 100 2.49 -26.09 -4.87
CA VAL A 100 2.68 -27.31 -4.06
C VAL A 100 4.17 -27.60 -3.89
N GLY A 101 4.63 -27.73 -2.64
CA GLY A 101 6.04 -28.01 -2.31
C GLY A 101 6.96 -26.76 -2.33
N GLU A 102 6.42 -25.57 -2.45
CA GLU A 102 7.16 -24.33 -2.28
C GLU A 102 7.41 -24.05 -0.79
N ASP A 103 8.68 -23.93 -0.36
CA ASP A 103 9.01 -23.76 1.05
C ASP A 103 8.84 -22.32 1.53
N ALA A 104 9.45 -21.35 0.83
CA ALA A 104 9.36 -19.93 1.15
C ALA A 104 8.25 -19.24 0.31
N PRO A 105 7.53 -18.25 0.86
CA PRO A 105 6.55 -17.50 0.09
C PRO A 105 7.24 -16.64 -0.97
N SER A 106 6.88 -16.84 -2.25
CA SER A 106 7.28 -15.98 -3.35
C SER A 106 6.77 -14.54 -3.14
N LYS A 107 7.35 -13.56 -3.84
CA LYS A 107 6.87 -12.17 -3.75
C LYS A 107 5.38 -12.07 -4.09
N ALA A 108 4.94 -12.71 -5.19
CA ALA A 108 3.54 -12.70 -5.59
C ALA A 108 2.60 -13.31 -4.52
N TYR A 109 3.05 -14.38 -3.86
CA TYR A 109 2.27 -14.97 -2.76
C TYR A 109 2.26 -14.07 -1.52
N GLN A 110 3.36 -13.39 -1.21
CA GLN A 110 3.38 -12.39 -0.13
C GLN A 110 2.40 -11.23 -0.44
N ASP A 111 2.33 -10.77 -1.69
CA ASP A 111 1.39 -9.72 -2.11
C ASP A 111 -0.06 -10.21 -1.94
N LEU A 112 -0.36 -11.46 -2.30
CA LEU A 112 -1.67 -12.06 -2.06
C LEU A 112 -2.00 -12.15 -0.56
N LEU A 113 -1.06 -12.58 0.27
CA LEU A 113 -1.26 -12.65 1.73
C LEU A 113 -1.45 -11.25 2.34
N GLY A 114 -0.74 -10.25 1.84
CA GLY A 114 -0.94 -8.85 2.18
C GLY A 114 -2.36 -8.39 1.87
N LEU A 115 -2.91 -8.76 0.71
CA LEU A 115 -4.29 -8.45 0.34
C LEU A 115 -5.30 -9.12 1.30
N PHE A 116 -5.14 -10.42 1.60
CA PHE A 116 -5.96 -11.09 2.61
C PHE A 116 -5.89 -10.39 3.97
N SER A 117 -4.70 -9.96 4.37
CA SER A 117 -4.46 -9.27 5.64
C SER A 117 -5.13 -7.90 5.69
N HIS A 118 -5.00 -7.11 4.61
CA HIS A 118 -5.58 -5.79 4.45
C HIS A 118 -7.11 -5.83 4.56
N GLU A 119 -7.74 -6.63 3.73
CA GLU A 119 -9.20 -6.75 3.69
C GLU A 119 -9.79 -7.33 4.98
N TYR A 120 -9.05 -8.22 5.64
CA TYR A 120 -9.50 -8.76 6.91
C TYR A 120 -9.39 -7.74 8.05
N PHE A 121 -8.36 -6.88 8.04
CA PHE A 121 -8.20 -5.80 9.01
C PHE A 121 -9.35 -4.81 8.96
N HIS A 122 -9.90 -4.59 7.80
CA HIS A 122 -11.08 -3.76 7.60
C HIS A 122 -12.33 -4.25 8.34
N ALA A 123 -12.41 -5.50 8.75
CA ALA A 123 -13.51 -5.93 9.62
C ALA A 123 -13.61 -5.09 10.91
N TRP A 124 -12.49 -4.54 11.37
CA TRP A 124 -12.42 -3.55 12.48
C TRP A 124 -12.26 -2.13 11.94
N ASN A 125 -11.18 -1.87 11.22
CA ASN A 125 -10.77 -0.55 10.73
C ASN A 125 -11.30 -0.35 9.32
N VAL A 126 -12.40 0.14 9.22
CA VAL A 126 -13.40 0.89 8.48
C VAL A 126 -14.81 0.32 8.56
N LYS A 127 -14.99 -0.99 8.69
CA LYS A 127 -16.38 -1.53 8.74
C LYS A 127 -17.05 -1.36 10.11
N ARG A 128 -16.27 -0.97 11.12
CA ARG A 128 -16.77 -0.67 12.48
C ARG A 128 -16.15 0.61 13.04
N ILE A 129 -14.85 0.66 13.25
CA ILE A 129 -14.13 1.93 13.45
C ILE A 129 -14.12 2.63 12.10
N ALA A 130 -14.98 3.62 11.90
CA ALA A 130 -15.22 4.28 10.62
C ALA A 130 -15.27 5.80 10.80
N PRO A 131 -15.02 6.59 9.74
CA PRO A 131 -15.32 8.02 9.80
C PRO A 131 -16.77 8.29 10.22
N ALA A 132 -17.00 9.33 11.02
CA ALA A 132 -18.35 9.67 11.46
C ALA A 132 -19.29 9.95 10.28
N VAL A 133 -18.78 10.52 9.19
CA VAL A 133 -19.55 10.78 7.95
C VAL A 133 -20.02 9.49 7.26
N PHE A 134 -19.42 8.34 7.56
CA PHE A 134 -19.82 7.03 7.05
C PHE A 134 -20.73 6.26 8.01
N THR A 135 -21.19 6.90 9.10
CA THR A 135 -21.97 6.21 10.15
C THR A 135 -23.21 7.01 10.53
N PRO A 136 -24.39 6.70 9.96
CA PRO A 136 -24.65 5.75 8.88
C PRO A 136 -24.18 6.28 7.51
N HIS A 137 -23.89 5.38 6.58
CA HIS A 137 -23.62 5.76 5.19
C HIS A 137 -24.87 6.35 4.53
N ASP A 138 -24.74 7.55 3.97
CA ASP A 138 -25.73 8.09 3.05
C ASP A 138 -25.38 7.64 1.61
N LEU A 139 -26.15 6.71 1.06
CA LEU A 139 -25.95 6.16 -0.28
C LEU A 139 -26.50 7.05 -1.41
N TYR A 140 -27.16 8.16 -1.08
CA TYR A 140 -27.77 9.06 -2.06
C TYR A 140 -26.88 10.25 -2.42
N GLN A 141 -25.76 10.42 -1.72
CA GLN A 141 -24.79 11.47 -1.99
C GLN A 141 -23.36 10.99 -1.72
N GLU A 142 -22.40 11.76 -2.23
CA GLU A 142 -20.98 11.53 -1.95
C GLU A 142 -20.65 11.88 -0.50
N ASN A 143 -19.85 11.03 0.12
CA ASN A 143 -19.40 11.22 1.50
C ASN A 143 -17.89 11.46 1.51
N TYR A 144 -17.45 12.63 1.93
CA TYR A 144 -16.05 13.03 1.94
C TYR A 144 -15.49 13.00 3.38
N THR A 145 -14.25 12.54 3.52
CA THR A 145 -13.50 12.57 4.78
C THR A 145 -12.04 12.85 4.53
N ARG A 146 -11.38 13.52 5.47
CA ARG A 146 -9.92 13.72 5.47
C ARG A 146 -9.16 12.56 6.14
N GLN A 147 -9.85 11.49 6.54
CA GLN A 147 -9.32 10.43 7.39
C GLN A 147 -8.97 9.14 6.64
N LEU A 148 -9.03 9.05 5.28
CA LEU A 148 -8.70 7.80 4.58
C LEU A 148 -7.27 7.33 4.86
N TRP A 149 -6.34 8.24 5.15
CA TRP A 149 -4.99 7.87 5.61
C TRP A 149 -5.02 6.99 6.87
N ALA A 150 -5.99 7.18 7.77
CA ALA A 150 -6.14 6.39 8.98
C ALA A 150 -6.88 5.06 8.72
N PHE A 151 -7.81 5.04 7.76
CA PHE A 151 -8.62 3.85 7.49
C PHE A 151 -8.01 2.96 6.41
N GLU A 152 -7.24 3.52 5.50
CA GLU A 152 -6.50 2.78 4.47
C GLU A 152 -4.99 2.72 4.78
N GLY A 153 -4.40 3.87 5.14
CA GLY A 153 -2.97 3.91 5.41
C GLY A 153 -2.56 3.13 6.66
N VAL A 154 -3.30 3.26 7.77
CA VAL A 154 -3.06 2.43 8.95
C VAL A 154 -3.31 0.95 8.64
N THR A 155 -4.35 0.62 7.87
CA THR A 155 -4.60 -0.76 7.42
C THR A 155 -3.43 -1.27 6.57
N SER A 156 -2.91 -0.46 5.64
CA SER A 156 -1.73 -0.78 4.82
C SER A 156 -0.42 -0.90 5.62
N TYR A 157 -0.32 -0.27 6.78
CA TYR A 157 0.78 -0.53 7.71
C TYR A 157 0.63 -1.88 8.40
N TYR A 158 -0.58 -2.19 8.86
CA TYR A 158 -0.84 -3.43 9.59
C TYR A 158 -0.93 -4.66 8.70
N ASP A 159 -1.27 -4.53 7.41
CA ASP A 159 -1.42 -5.69 6.53
C ASP A 159 -0.11 -6.48 6.44
N ASP A 160 0.99 -5.84 6.09
CA ASP A 160 2.32 -6.45 6.01
C ASP A 160 2.94 -6.72 7.40
N LEU A 161 2.70 -5.84 8.38
CA LEU A 161 3.17 -6.05 9.75
C LEU A 161 2.55 -7.30 10.37
N ALA A 162 1.27 -7.58 10.08
CA ALA A 162 0.60 -8.80 10.52
C ALA A 162 1.22 -10.06 9.92
N LEU A 163 1.68 -10.02 8.65
CA LEU A 163 2.40 -11.13 8.04
C LEU A 163 3.70 -11.45 8.81
N ALA A 164 4.46 -10.40 9.17
CA ALA A 164 5.70 -10.58 9.94
C ALA A 164 5.40 -11.06 11.37
N ARG A 165 4.47 -10.41 12.06
CA ARG A 165 4.15 -10.71 13.45
C ARG A 165 3.40 -12.05 13.63
N SER A 166 2.74 -12.54 12.61
CA SER A 166 2.17 -13.90 12.61
C SER A 166 3.16 -14.99 12.25
N GLY A 167 4.38 -14.61 11.81
CA GLY A 167 5.45 -15.53 11.42
C GLY A 167 5.28 -16.12 10.02
N VAL A 168 4.37 -15.59 9.19
CA VAL A 168 4.15 -16.04 7.82
C VAL A 168 5.26 -15.57 6.89
N ILE A 169 5.81 -14.38 7.15
CA ILE A 169 7.02 -13.87 6.50
C ILE A 169 8.10 -13.54 7.55
N SER A 170 9.35 -13.55 7.11
CA SER A 170 10.48 -13.17 7.96
C SER A 170 10.59 -11.63 8.12
N ALA A 171 11.34 -11.18 9.13
CA ALA A 171 11.68 -9.76 9.31
C ALA A 171 12.38 -9.18 8.06
N GLU A 172 13.27 -9.96 7.42
CA GLU A 172 13.95 -9.55 6.19
C GLU A 172 12.96 -9.35 5.04
N GLN A 173 12.00 -10.26 4.86
CA GLN A 173 10.96 -10.14 3.85
C GLN A 173 10.07 -8.92 4.10
N TYR A 174 9.67 -8.67 5.34
CA TYR A 174 8.92 -7.48 5.72
C TYR A 174 9.69 -6.18 5.41
N LEU A 175 10.96 -6.11 5.82
CA LEU A 175 11.79 -4.92 5.57
C LEU A 175 12.06 -4.71 4.07
N LYS A 176 12.14 -5.79 3.29
CA LYS A 176 12.21 -5.67 1.82
C LYS A 176 10.93 -5.07 1.24
N ARG A 177 9.75 -5.49 1.70
CA ARG A 177 8.46 -4.92 1.29
C ARG A 177 8.35 -3.45 1.71
N LEU A 178 8.74 -3.12 2.93
CA LEU A 178 8.80 -1.73 3.40
C LEU A 178 9.77 -0.88 2.55
N SER A 179 10.92 -1.43 2.18
CA SER A 179 11.87 -0.78 1.27
C SER A 179 11.27 -0.49 -0.10
N ASP A 180 10.47 -1.42 -0.65
CA ASP A 180 9.75 -1.23 -1.92
C ASP A 180 8.70 -0.11 -1.79
N THR A 181 7.96 -0.06 -0.68
CA THR A 181 6.98 1.00 -0.39
C THR A 181 7.65 2.38 -0.25
N LEU A 182 8.75 2.46 0.50
CA LEU A 182 9.55 3.68 0.64
C LEU A 182 10.03 4.18 -0.74
N THR A 183 10.57 3.28 -1.55
CA THR A 183 11.03 3.58 -2.91
C THR A 183 9.89 4.07 -3.80
N ALA A 184 8.70 3.47 -3.70
CA ALA A 184 7.55 3.88 -4.49
C ALA A 184 7.07 5.29 -4.12
N VAL A 185 7.07 5.65 -2.84
CA VAL A 185 6.70 7.00 -2.37
C VAL A 185 7.77 8.00 -2.78
N GLU A 186 9.07 7.72 -2.59
CA GLU A 186 10.17 8.62 -2.99
C GLU A 186 10.13 8.95 -4.49
N ARG A 187 9.76 7.99 -5.33
CA ARG A 187 9.64 8.14 -6.79
C ARG A 187 8.38 8.88 -7.24
N THR A 188 7.54 9.31 -6.32
CA THR A 188 6.28 9.99 -6.64
C THR A 188 6.39 11.48 -6.32
N PRO A 189 6.66 12.36 -7.31
CA PRO A 189 6.78 13.81 -7.07
C PRO A 189 5.54 14.44 -6.43
N GLY A 190 4.36 13.87 -6.69
CA GLY A 190 3.08 14.32 -6.12
C GLY A 190 3.07 14.37 -4.59
N GLN A 191 3.95 13.61 -3.90
CA GLN A 191 4.07 13.68 -2.45
C GLN A 191 4.53 15.06 -1.92
N TYR A 192 5.16 15.87 -2.77
CA TYR A 192 5.58 17.24 -2.46
C TYR A 192 4.58 18.29 -2.94
N VAL A 193 3.45 17.86 -3.53
CA VAL A 193 2.40 18.72 -4.08
C VAL A 193 1.10 18.59 -3.30
N GLN A 194 0.70 17.38 -2.96
CA GLN A 194 -0.54 17.08 -2.25
C GLN A 194 -0.25 16.52 -0.86
N ASN A 195 -0.89 17.06 0.18
CA ASN A 195 -0.88 16.53 1.53
C ASN A 195 -1.86 15.35 1.69
N LEU A 196 -1.77 14.60 2.80
CA LEU A 196 -2.56 13.39 3.00
C LEU A 196 -4.03 13.63 3.33
N GLU A 197 -4.36 14.75 4.00
CA GLU A 197 -5.76 15.11 4.23
C GLU A 197 -6.47 15.42 2.92
N ASP A 198 -5.84 16.19 2.03
CA ASP A 198 -6.40 16.49 0.71
C ASP A 198 -6.44 15.25 -0.18
N ALA A 199 -5.43 14.37 -0.12
CA ALA A 199 -5.44 13.09 -0.83
C ALA A 199 -6.62 12.21 -0.38
N SER A 200 -6.92 12.18 0.91
CA SER A 200 -8.07 11.48 1.48
C SER A 200 -9.39 12.09 1.02
N PHE A 201 -9.52 13.40 1.10
CA PHE A 201 -10.74 14.12 0.74
C PHE A 201 -11.05 14.04 -0.76
N ASP A 202 -10.04 14.17 -1.60
CA ASP A 202 -10.15 14.17 -3.06
C ASP A 202 -10.15 12.75 -3.68
N ALA A 203 -10.16 11.68 -2.89
CA ALA A 203 -10.00 10.30 -3.37
C ALA A 203 -10.93 9.98 -4.55
N TRP A 204 -12.23 10.30 -4.45
CA TRP A 204 -13.23 10.02 -5.48
C TRP A 204 -12.94 10.67 -6.83
N ILE A 205 -12.50 11.92 -6.80
CA ILE A 205 -12.35 12.74 -8.00
C ILE A 205 -10.95 12.72 -8.57
N LYS A 206 -9.93 12.32 -7.79
CA LYS A 206 -8.53 12.31 -8.20
C LYS A 206 -7.91 10.91 -8.15
N TYR A 207 -7.84 10.27 -6.97
CA TYR A 207 -7.11 9.02 -6.81
C TYR A 207 -7.71 7.86 -7.62
N TYR A 208 -9.04 7.75 -7.68
CA TYR A 208 -9.74 6.74 -8.49
C TYR A 208 -9.96 7.15 -9.96
N ARG A 209 -9.47 8.33 -10.37
CA ARG A 209 -9.54 8.83 -11.74
C ARG A 209 -8.19 9.36 -12.22
N GLN A 210 -7.16 8.54 -12.04
CA GLN A 210 -5.80 8.91 -12.41
C GLN A 210 -5.65 9.10 -13.92
N ASP A 211 -4.80 10.06 -14.27
CA ASP A 211 -4.33 10.36 -15.62
C ASP A 211 -2.80 10.21 -15.71
N GLU A 212 -2.23 10.55 -16.86
CA GLU A 212 -0.79 10.49 -17.10
C GLU A 212 0.03 11.45 -16.23
N ASN A 213 -0.58 12.49 -15.67
CA ASN A 213 0.08 13.47 -14.80
C ASN A 213 -0.09 13.17 -13.32
N SER A 214 -0.95 12.24 -12.95
CA SER A 214 -1.24 11.92 -11.55
C SER A 214 -0.01 11.64 -10.69
N PRO A 215 1.06 10.95 -11.16
CA PRO A 215 2.27 10.79 -10.37
C PRO A 215 2.98 12.09 -9.99
N ASN A 216 2.77 13.18 -10.75
CA ASN A 216 3.35 14.50 -10.46
C ASN A 216 2.50 15.35 -9.50
N SER A 217 1.25 14.99 -9.27
CA SER A 217 0.29 15.83 -8.56
C SER A 217 -0.43 15.17 -7.40
N LEU A 218 -0.41 13.84 -7.33
CA LEU A 218 -1.14 13.07 -6.34
C LEU A 218 -0.20 12.26 -5.46
N VAL A 219 -0.61 12.06 -4.21
CA VAL A 219 0.01 11.12 -3.28
C VAL A 219 -0.99 10.04 -2.90
N SER A 220 -0.52 8.80 -2.71
CA SER A 220 -1.35 7.71 -2.23
C SER A 220 -1.53 7.80 -0.72
N TYR A 221 -2.77 7.93 -0.26
CA TYR A 221 -3.09 7.82 1.17
C TYR A 221 -2.96 6.39 1.71
N TYR A 222 -2.88 5.38 0.85
CA TYR A 222 -2.49 4.01 1.20
C TYR A 222 -1.00 3.95 1.57
N THR A 223 -0.12 4.18 0.61
CA THR A 223 1.33 3.96 0.80
C THR A 223 1.98 5.04 1.67
N LYS A 224 1.74 6.34 1.41
CA LYS A 224 2.26 7.40 2.29
C LYS A 224 1.55 7.38 3.64
N GLY A 225 0.26 7.03 3.70
CA GLY A 225 -0.46 6.82 4.95
C GLY A 225 0.11 5.68 5.79
N ALA A 226 0.53 4.57 5.16
CA ALA A 226 1.24 3.48 5.83
C ALA A 226 2.58 3.96 6.44
N LEU A 227 3.32 4.84 5.73
CA LEU A 227 4.56 5.41 6.25
C LEU A 227 4.28 6.39 7.41
N VAL A 228 3.17 7.13 7.40
CA VAL A 228 2.74 7.96 8.55
C VAL A 228 2.41 7.06 9.75
N ALA A 229 1.66 5.97 9.54
CA ALA A 229 1.34 5.01 10.59
C ALA A 229 2.61 4.35 11.16
N LEU A 230 3.56 3.98 10.31
CA LEU A 230 4.89 3.52 10.72
C LEU A 230 5.61 4.55 11.59
N CYS A 231 5.70 5.80 11.13
CA CYS A 231 6.33 6.88 11.89
C CYS A 231 5.65 7.08 13.23
N LEU A 232 4.32 7.06 13.27
CA LEU A 232 3.55 7.22 14.49
C LEU A 232 3.81 6.06 15.48
N ASP A 233 3.80 4.80 15.02
CA ASP A 233 4.10 3.63 15.86
C ASP A 233 5.50 3.72 16.46
N LEU A 234 6.51 4.05 15.63
CA LEU A 234 7.90 4.16 16.07
C LEU A 234 8.11 5.37 16.99
N LEU A 235 7.46 6.51 16.74
CA LEU A 235 7.49 7.68 17.59
C LEU A 235 6.91 7.37 18.98
N ILE A 236 5.73 6.77 19.03
CA ILE A 236 5.09 6.36 20.29
C ILE A 236 6.00 5.38 21.04
N ARG A 237 6.52 4.34 20.38
CA ARG A 237 7.42 3.36 20.99
C ARG A 237 8.68 4.01 21.56
N ARG A 238 9.32 4.89 20.80
CA ARG A 238 10.54 5.58 21.19
C ARG A 238 10.31 6.46 22.44
N ASP A 239 9.29 7.33 22.38
CA ASP A 239 9.10 8.38 23.38
C ASP A 239 8.42 7.85 24.65
N THR A 240 7.72 6.72 24.56
CA THR A 240 7.21 5.98 25.73
C THR A 240 8.15 4.86 26.20
N ARG A 241 9.33 4.72 25.60
CA ARG A 241 10.31 3.66 25.89
C ARG A 241 9.72 2.25 25.79
N GLY A 242 8.84 2.05 24.78
CA GLY A 242 8.15 0.79 24.51
C GLY A 242 6.94 0.51 25.38
N ALA A 243 6.54 1.45 26.27
CA ALA A 243 5.37 1.26 27.12
C ALA A 243 4.02 1.38 26.34
N ARG A 244 4.04 2.05 25.19
CA ARG A 244 2.90 2.25 24.30
C ARG A 244 3.33 2.06 22.85
N SER A 245 2.32 1.82 21.99
CA SER A 245 2.49 1.63 20.56
C SER A 245 1.20 2.01 19.83
N LEU A 246 1.21 2.00 18.51
CA LEU A 246 0.00 2.16 17.70
C LEU A 246 -1.03 1.06 17.97
N ASP A 247 -0.59 -0.14 18.39
CA ASP A 247 -1.50 -1.22 18.80
C ASP A 247 -2.45 -0.78 19.94
N ASP A 248 -1.96 0.02 20.90
CA ASP A 248 -2.77 0.53 22.00
C ASP A 248 -3.83 1.55 21.53
N VAL A 249 -3.45 2.37 20.54
CA VAL A 249 -4.39 3.32 19.91
C VAL A 249 -5.50 2.56 19.18
N MET A 250 -5.16 1.54 18.39
CA MET A 250 -6.16 0.73 17.68
C MET A 250 -7.09 -0.02 18.63
N ARG A 251 -6.57 -0.55 19.75
CA ARG A 251 -7.40 -1.15 20.79
C ARG A 251 -8.34 -0.13 21.44
N ALA A 252 -7.88 1.09 21.70
CA ALA A 252 -8.70 2.13 22.29
C ALA A 252 -9.84 2.57 21.35
N LEU A 253 -9.55 2.73 20.06
CA LEU A 253 -10.56 3.01 19.03
C LEU A 253 -11.61 1.88 18.96
N TRP A 254 -11.15 0.62 19.06
CA TRP A 254 -12.04 -0.52 19.09
C TRP A 254 -12.93 -0.55 20.35
N GLN A 255 -12.36 -0.30 21.54
CA GLN A 255 -13.14 -0.24 22.79
C GLN A 255 -14.15 0.91 22.79
N ARG A 256 -13.78 2.06 22.21
CA ARG A 256 -14.70 3.18 22.01
C ARG A 256 -15.89 2.76 21.13
N TRP A 257 -15.62 2.14 19.98
CA TRP A 257 -16.69 1.67 19.11
C TRP A 257 -17.61 0.64 19.80
N LEU A 258 -17.06 -0.28 20.58
CA LEU A 258 -17.84 -1.24 21.35
C LEU A 258 -18.76 -0.57 22.39
N ALA A 259 -18.36 0.58 22.91
CA ALA A 259 -19.12 1.29 23.93
C ALA A 259 -20.33 2.06 23.37
N ASP A 260 -20.20 2.66 22.18
CA ASP A 260 -21.22 3.57 21.65
C ASP A 260 -21.59 3.34 20.18
N GLY A 261 -20.81 2.57 19.42
CA GLY A 261 -21.05 2.30 17.99
C GLY A 261 -20.88 3.52 17.08
N GLN A 262 -20.33 4.63 17.60
CA GLN A 262 -20.21 5.88 16.85
C GLN A 262 -18.98 5.89 15.95
N GLY A 263 -19.10 6.57 14.81
CA GLY A 263 -17.98 6.86 13.94
C GLY A 263 -16.97 7.85 14.57
N VAL A 264 -15.78 7.90 14.03
CA VAL A 264 -14.68 8.78 14.47
C VAL A 264 -14.81 10.13 13.75
N ALA A 265 -14.97 11.21 14.52
CA ALA A 265 -15.04 12.56 13.96
C ALA A 265 -13.68 13.01 13.41
N GLU A 266 -13.67 14.01 12.52
CA GLU A 266 -12.43 14.62 12.04
C GLU A 266 -11.60 15.11 13.25
N ALA A 267 -10.27 14.92 13.20
CA ALA A 267 -9.31 15.17 14.28
C ALA A 267 -9.50 14.34 15.58
N GLU A 268 -10.57 13.60 15.75
CA GLU A 268 -10.77 12.76 16.95
C GLU A 268 -9.80 11.59 17.00
N TRP A 269 -9.45 11.01 15.85
CA TRP A 269 -8.45 9.95 15.76
C TRP A 269 -7.09 10.39 16.33
N GLU A 270 -6.66 11.62 15.98
CA GLU A 270 -5.42 12.24 16.45
C GLU A 270 -5.45 12.51 17.96
N ALA A 271 -6.59 13.00 18.46
CA ALA A 271 -6.80 13.25 19.88
C ALA A 271 -6.71 11.95 20.70
N ILE A 272 -7.32 10.84 20.21
CA ILE A 272 -7.23 9.52 20.84
C ILE A 272 -5.79 9.02 20.84
N ALA A 273 -5.05 9.17 19.73
CA ALA A 273 -3.65 8.77 19.67
C ALA A 273 -2.79 9.52 20.71
N SER A 274 -2.98 10.84 20.83
CA SER A 274 -2.30 11.66 21.82
C SER A 274 -2.67 11.24 23.26
N GLN A 275 -3.94 11.03 23.53
CA GLN A 275 -4.44 10.62 24.84
C GLN A 275 -3.87 9.25 25.27
N ILE A 276 -3.89 8.26 24.38
CA ILE A 276 -3.47 6.89 24.67
C ILE A 276 -1.96 6.78 24.83
N SER A 277 -1.20 7.50 23.98
CA SER A 277 0.27 7.54 24.09
C SER A 277 0.75 8.38 25.26
N GLY A 278 -0.04 9.35 25.72
CA GLY A 278 0.36 10.36 26.71
C GLY A 278 1.32 11.41 26.14
N LEU A 279 1.41 11.51 24.81
CA LEU A 279 2.29 12.44 24.09
C LEU A 279 1.47 13.55 23.43
N ASP A 280 2.04 14.74 23.32
CA ASP A 280 1.51 15.75 22.40
C ASP A 280 1.97 15.41 20.97
N LEU A 281 1.04 14.95 20.15
CA LEU A 281 1.29 14.53 18.76
C LEU A 281 0.84 15.58 17.73
N SER A 282 0.40 16.77 18.17
CA SER A 282 -0.16 17.81 17.28
C SER A 282 0.82 18.23 16.19
N ASP A 283 2.08 18.56 16.55
CA ASP A 283 3.12 18.91 15.58
C ASP A 283 3.42 17.78 14.58
N PHE A 284 3.43 16.53 15.06
CA PHE A 284 3.60 15.39 14.19
C PHE A 284 2.48 15.28 13.15
N PHE A 285 1.22 15.41 13.57
CA PHE A 285 0.08 15.30 12.66
C PHE A 285 0.00 16.50 11.69
N ASP A 286 0.30 17.72 12.16
CA ASP A 286 0.35 18.90 11.29
C ASP A 286 1.36 18.71 10.15
N ARG A 287 2.55 18.22 10.47
CA ARG A 287 3.59 17.96 9.47
C ARG A 287 3.30 16.76 8.58
N ALA A 288 2.80 15.66 9.14
CA ALA A 288 2.59 14.42 8.41
C ALA A 288 1.34 14.42 7.52
N LEU A 289 0.26 15.08 7.96
CA LEU A 289 -1.04 15.03 7.30
C LEU A 289 -1.39 16.29 6.53
N ARG A 290 -1.05 17.47 7.08
CA ARG A 290 -1.46 18.80 6.57
C ARG A 290 -0.36 19.53 5.81
N SER A 291 0.86 18.99 5.80
CA SER A 291 1.96 19.52 5.01
C SER A 291 2.49 18.50 3.99
N VAL A 292 3.41 18.94 3.15
CA VAL A 292 4.15 18.11 2.19
C VAL A 292 5.60 17.87 2.64
N GLU A 293 5.91 18.16 3.90
CA GLU A 293 7.24 17.93 4.46
C GLU A 293 7.62 16.44 4.49
N PRO A 294 8.91 16.12 4.35
CA PRO A 294 9.39 14.76 4.48
C PRO A 294 9.12 14.19 5.88
N LEU A 295 8.73 12.91 5.94
CA LEU A 295 8.57 12.18 7.19
C LEU A 295 9.93 11.89 7.85
N PRO A 296 10.04 11.87 9.20
CA PRO A 296 11.29 11.62 9.93
C PRO A 296 11.66 10.12 9.95
N LEU A 297 11.60 9.45 8.81
CA LEU A 297 11.72 7.99 8.66
C LEU A 297 13.10 7.48 9.12
N ALA A 298 14.19 8.12 8.71
CA ALA A 298 15.54 7.65 9.02
C ALA A 298 15.80 7.64 10.53
N GLU A 299 15.42 8.71 11.24
CA GLU A 299 15.55 8.83 12.69
C GLU A 299 14.71 7.78 13.44
N LEU A 300 13.44 7.64 13.04
CA LEU A 300 12.52 6.72 13.71
C LEU A 300 12.88 5.26 13.45
N LEU A 301 13.26 4.89 12.24
CA LEU A 301 13.74 3.54 11.91
C LEU A 301 15.03 3.21 12.71
N ALA A 302 15.95 4.16 12.87
CA ALA A 302 17.16 3.96 13.66
C ALA A 302 16.86 3.63 15.13
N SER A 303 15.74 4.12 15.70
CA SER A 303 15.33 3.83 17.06
C SER A 303 15.07 2.34 17.32
N VAL A 304 14.67 1.60 16.29
CA VAL A 304 14.42 0.14 16.32
C VAL A 304 15.54 -0.67 15.66
N GLY A 305 16.70 -0.06 15.37
CA GLY A 305 17.85 -0.75 14.79
C GLY A 305 17.77 -0.97 13.29
N VAL A 306 16.99 -0.16 12.57
CA VAL A 306 16.90 -0.19 11.10
C VAL A 306 17.57 1.05 10.53
N THR A 307 18.48 0.85 9.58
CA THR A 307 19.19 1.92 8.87
C THR A 307 18.61 2.07 7.46
N LEU A 308 18.10 3.27 7.17
CA LEU A 308 17.64 3.66 5.84
C LEU A 308 18.81 4.27 5.04
N SER A 309 19.00 3.80 3.83
CA SER A 309 19.97 4.35 2.87
C SER A 309 19.29 4.61 1.52
N HIS A 310 19.83 5.60 0.79
CA HIS A 310 19.34 5.98 -0.53
C HIS A 310 20.43 5.76 -1.58
N SER A 311 20.04 5.28 -2.75
CA SER A 311 20.91 5.06 -3.90
C SER A 311 20.17 5.29 -5.21
N SER A 312 20.88 5.27 -6.33
CA SER A 312 20.27 5.25 -7.67
C SER A 312 19.73 3.86 -8.08
N GLY A 313 19.76 2.88 -7.15
CA GLY A 313 19.45 1.48 -7.44
C GLY A 313 20.58 0.76 -8.18
N ASP A 314 20.25 -0.33 -8.87
CA ASP A 314 21.25 -1.19 -9.56
C ASP A 314 21.81 -0.56 -10.82
N SER A 315 21.18 0.47 -11.38
CA SER A 315 21.59 1.12 -12.61
C SER A 315 22.25 2.47 -12.35
N GLN A 316 23.44 2.65 -12.90
CA GLN A 316 24.15 3.94 -12.98
C GLN A 316 23.83 4.70 -14.29
N ALA A 317 23.01 4.13 -15.16
CA ALA A 317 22.59 4.76 -16.40
C ALA A 317 21.86 6.08 -16.14
N PRO A 318 22.03 7.10 -16.98
CA PRO A 318 21.26 8.33 -16.90
C PRO A 318 19.78 8.06 -17.20
N THR A 319 18.92 9.04 -16.92
CA THR A 319 17.48 8.90 -17.08
C THR A 319 16.90 9.94 -18.04
N LEU A 320 15.80 9.55 -18.70
CA LEU A 320 14.89 10.48 -19.39
C LEU A 320 13.88 11.12 -18.42
N GLY A 321 13.76 10.63 -17.19
CA GLY A 321 12.75 11.10 -16.23
C GLY A 321 11.33 10.69 -16.66
N VAL A 322 11.13 9.45 -17.06
CA VAL A 322 9.85 8.91 -17.52
C VAL A 322 9.51 7.57 -16.87
N LYS A 323 8.22 7.31 -16.68
CA LYS A 323 7.69 5.97 -16.46
C LYS A 323 7.15 5.46 -17.79
N THR A 324 7.57 4.27 -18.20
CA THR A 324 7.19 3.70 -19.51
C THR A 324 6.54 2.32 -19.38
N GLU A 325 5.87 1.92 -20.43
CA GLU A 325 5.38 0.56 -20.64
C GLU A 325 5.69 0.12 -22.09
N ARG A 326 5.67 -1.19 -22.34
CA ARG A 326 5.85 -1.71 -23.71
C ARG A 326 4.64 -1.35 -24.56
N ASP A 327 4.94 -0.97 -25.81
CA ASP A 327 3.98 -0.71 -26.88
C ASP A 327 4.44 -1.47 -28.14
N PRO A 328 3.55 -1.89 -29.03
CA PRO A 328 3.92 -2.57 -30.28
C PRO A 328 4.94 -1.81 -31.13
N LEU A 329 4.93 -0.47 -31.07
CA LEU A 329 5.86 0.38 -31.82
C LEU A 329 7.16 0.69 -31.05
N GLY A 330 7.15 0.60 -29.71
CA GLY A 330 8.31 0.97 -28.91
C GLY A 330 8.05 1.00 -27.42
N TRP A 331 8.23 2.18 -26.78
CA TRP A 331 8.05 2.40 -25.37
C TRP A 331 7.12 3.57 -25.15
N LYS A 332 5.90 3.31 -24.71
CA LYS A 332 4.92 4.34 -24.40
C LYS A 332 5.23 5.00 -23.05
N ILE A 333 5.29 6.32 -23.03
CA ILE A 333 5.41 7.10 -21.81
C ILE A 333 4.07 7.04 -21.08
N LYS A 334 4.07 6.49 -19.86
CA LYS A 334 2.92 6.56 -18.94
C LYS A 334 2.91 7.89 -18.20
N CYS A 335 4.08 8.36 -17.78
CA CYS A 335 4.26 9.65 -17.13
C CYS A 335 5.63 10.24 -17.52
N ALA A 336 5.67 11.50 -17.86
CA ALA A 336 6.88 12.30 -17.88
C ALA A 336 6.96 13.04 -16.53
N TYR A 337 7.98 12.74 -15.73
CA TYR A 337 8.10 13.31 -14.40
C TYR A 337 8.38 14.82 -14.45
N GLN A 338 7.79 15.54 -13.51
CA GLN A 338 7.95 16.98 -13.36
C GLN A 338 9.43 17.38 -13.29
N ASP A 339 9.81 18.40 -14.05
CA ASP A 339 11.19 18.89 -14.17
C ASP A 339 12.21 17.87 -14.68
N GLY A 340 11.74 16.72 -15.17
CA GLY A 340 12.58 15.69 -15.79
C GLY A 340 12.98 16.02 -17.22
N PRO A 341 14.05 15.36 -17.74
CA PRO A 341 14.59 15.60 -19.09
C PRO A 341 13.55 15.53 -20.22
N ALA A 342 12.70 14.49 -20.19
CA ALA A 342 11.68 14.29 -21.21
C ALA A 342 10.63 15.41 -21.20
N GLN A 343 10.14 15.79 -20.00
CA GLN A 343 9.16 16.87 -19.86
C GLN A 343 9.75 18.21 -20.35
N GLN A 344 10.98 18.53 -19.96
CA GLN A 344 11.67 19.76 -20.39
C GLN A 344 11.85 19.81 -21.91
N ALA A 345 12.03 18.65 -22.57
CA ALA A 345 12.13 18.53 -24.03
C ALA A 345 10.77 18.52 -24.74
N GLY A 346 9.65 18.59 -24.00
CA GLY A 346 8.29 18.61 -24.54
C GLY A 346 7.69 17.23 -24.84
N LEU A 347 8.28 16.15 -24.31
CA LEU A 347 7.65 14.83 -24.29
C LEU A 347 6.63 14.76 -23.17
N SER A 348 5.58 13.95 -23.34
CA SER A 348 4.49 13.81 -22.37
C SER A 348 3.92 12.40 -22.34
N GLY A 349 3.04 12.13 -21.35
CA GLY A 349 2.29 10.88 -21.31
C GLY A 349 1.54 10.59 -22.61
N GLY A 350 1.54 9.33 -23.03
CA GLY A 350 0.97 8.88 -24.30
C GLY A 350 1.93 8.90 -25.50
N ASP A 351 3.07 9.60 -25.42
CA ASP A 351 4.08 9.55 -26.48
C ASP A 351 4.73 8.16 -26.52
N VAL A 352 4.95 7.63 -27.71
CA VAL A 352 5.61 6.34 -27.92
C VAL A 352 7.02 6.56 -28.44
N LEU A 353 8.02 6.32 -27.60
CA LEU A 353 9.45 6.42 -27.94
C LEU A 353 9.82 5.28 -28.88
N ILE A 354 10.39 5.59 -30.06
CA ILE A 354 10.70 4.61 -31.09
C ILE A 354 12.20 4.52 -31.41
N ALA A 355 12.94 5.63 -31.30
CA ALA A 355 14.37 5.65 -31.59
C ALA A 355 15.12 6.67 -30.72
N LEU A 356 16.37 6.34 -30.35
CA LEU A 356 17.37 7.22 -29.75
C LEU A 356 18.55 7.34 -30.74
N ASP A 357 18.94 8.57 -31.05
CA ASP A 357 20.01 8.87 -32.05
C ASP A 357 19.85 8.11 -33.36
N GLY A 358 18.59 8.00 -33.83
CA GLY A 358 18.26 7.29 -35.07
C GLY A 358 18.25 5.75 -34.96
N LEU A 359 18.57 5.19 -33.81
CA LEU A 359 18.57 3.75 -33.56
C LEU A 359 17.27 3.31 -32.88
N ARG A 360 16.65 2.25 -33.41
CA ARG A 360 15.41 1.68 -32.82
C ARG A 360 15.63 1.24 -31.39
N ILE A 361 14.67 1.57 -30.50
CA ILE A 361 14.69 1.18 -29.08
C ILE A 361 14.18 -0.27 -28.95
N HIS A 362 15.09 -1.21 -28.70
CA HIS A 362 14.73 -2.57 -28.30
C HIS A 362 14.61 -2.71 -26.79
N ASP A 363 15.54 -2.10 -26.06
CA ASP A 363 15.59 -2.02 -24.61
C ASP A 363 16.03 -0.61 -24.23
N LEU A 364 15.15 0.13 -23.57
CA LEU A 364 15.38 1.53 -23.25
C LEU A 364 16.51 1.70 -22.23
N ASP A 365 16.51 0.89 -21.16
CA ASP A 365 17.53 0.99 -20.10
C ASP A 365 18.92 0.58 -20.62
N ALA A 366 18.99 -0.49 -21.40
CA ALA A 366 20.25 -0.94 -22.00
C ALA A 366 20.82 0.09 -23.00
N MET A 367 19.96 0.83 -23.71
CA MET A 367 20.40 1.93 -24.58
C MET A 367 20.90 3.12 -23.77
N LEU A 368 20.14 3.56 -22.77
CA LEU A 368 20.52 4.69 -21.90
C LEU A 368 21.82 4.43 -21.14
N ALA A 369 22.14 3.17 -20.81
CA ALA A 369 23.40 2.79 -20.16
C ALA A 369 24.67 3.09 -21.01
N ARG A 370 24.50 3.46 -22.27
CA ARG A 370 25.61 3.85 -23.16
C ARG A 370 25.93 5.33 -23.16
N TYR A 371 25.13 6.13 -22.45
CA TYR A 371 25.25 7.57 -22.33
C TYR A 371 25.68 7.98 -20.93
N GLN A 372 26.07 9.23 -20.78
CA GLN A 372 26.37 9.85 -19.50
C GLN A 372 25.37 10.97 -19.17
N ALA A 373 25.21 11.28 -17.89
CA ALA A 373 24.44 12.45 -17.47
C ALA A 373 25.06 13.73 -18.07
N GLY A 374 24.21 14.62 -18.59
CA GLY A 374 24.60 15.82 -19.30
C GLY A 374 24.75 15.64 -20.81
N GLU A 375 24.79 14.41 -21.32
CA GLU A 375 24.80 14.20 -22.77
C GLU A 375 23.44 14.50 -23.38
N GLN A 376 23.49 15.07 -24.58
CA GLN A 376 22.31 15.38 -25.38
C GLN A 376 22.09 14.30 -26.42
N LEU A 377 20.89 13.77 -26.49
CA LEU A 377 20.51 12.78 -27.47
C LEU A 377 19.25 13.19 -28.25
N SER A 378 19.13 12.65 -29.45
CA SER A 378 17.98 12.82 -30.32
C SER A 378 16.94 11.75 -30.05
N VAL A 379 15.72 12.14 -29.70
CA VAL A 379 14.60 11.23 -29.45
C VAL A 379 13.56 11.34 -30.54
N HIS A 380 13.20 10.21 -31.13
CA HIS A 380 12.06 10.10 -32.04
C HIS A 380 10.90 9.43 -31.30
N ALA A 381 9.74 10.05 -31.35
CA ALA A 381 8.53 9.53 -30.71
C ALA A 381 7.29 9.78 -31.59
N PHE A 382 6.27 8.95 -31.42
CA PHE A 382 4.94 9.27 -31.95
C PHE A 382 4.07 9.86 -30.83
N ARG A 383 3.50 11.05 -31.11
CA ARG A 383 2.37 11.61 -30.36
C ARG A 383 1.13 11.39 -31.17
N ARG A 384 0.31 10.41 -30.80
CA ARG A 384 -0.78 9.91 -31.62
C ARG A 384 -0.20 9.46 -32.99
N GLU A 385 -0.56 10.12 -34.09
CA GLU A 385 -0.07 9.78 -35.45
C GLU A 385 1.07 10.67 -35.95
N ARG A 386 1.46 11.69 -35.13
CA ARG A 386 2.50 12.64 -35.53
C ARG A 386 3.86 12.20 -35.02
N LEU A 387 4.82 12.08 -35.95
CA LEU A 387 6.21 11.88 -35.59
C LEU A 387 6.80 13.14 -34.97
N LEU A 388 7.37 13.01 -33.81
CA LEU A 388 8.14 14.04 -33.11
C LEU A 388 9.61 13.71 -33.19
N HIS A 389 10.42 14.77 -33.25
CA HIS A 389 11.86 14.72 -33.12
C HIS A 389 12.27 15.82 -32.13
N VAL A 390 12.81 15.42 -30.99
CA VAL A 390 13.22 16.34 -29.92
C VAL A 390 14.62 16.00 -29.45
N SER A 391 15.32 17.02 -28.96
CA SER A 391 16.63 16.83 -28.32
C SER A 391 16.43 16.84 -26.80
N VAL A 392 16.96 15.81 -26.12
CA VAL A 392 16.85 15.63 -24.68
C VAL A 392 18.23 15.64 -24.06
N THR A 393 18.44 16.47 -23.03
CA THR A 393 19.65 16.41 -22.22
C THR A 393 19.42 15.47 -21.02
N LEU A 394 20.15 14.36 -20.98
CA LEU A 394 20.00 13.35 -19.95
C LEU A 394 20.44 13.87 -18.57
N GLN A 395 19.74 13.40 -17.53
CA GLN A 395 20.12 13.68 -16.13
C GLN A 395 20.64 12.41 -15.45
N ALA A 396 21.42 12.59 -14.39
CA ALA A 396 21.75 11.49 -13.49
C ALA A 396 20.48 10.91 -12.87
N ARG A 397 20.45 9.60 -12.62
CA ARG A 397 19.33 9.01 -11.87
C ARG A 397 19.29 9.61 -10.46
N PRO A 398 18.11 9.96 -9.95
CA PRO A 398 17.96 10.38 -8.58
C PRO A 398 18.32 9.24 -7.61
N HIS A 399 18.73 9.58 -6.40
CA HIS A 399 18.94 8.61 -5.32
C HIS A 399 17.62 8.32 -4.61
N ASP A 400 16.66 7.80 -5.35
CA ASP A 400 15.29 7.52 -4.92
C ASP A 400 15.02 6.05 -4.59
N HIS A 401 16.04 5.20 -4.70
CA HIS A 401 15.96 3.81 -4.26
C HIS A 401 16.31 3.70 -2.79
N CYS A 402 15.33 3.28 -1.98
CA CYS A 402 15.48 3.06 -0.55
C CYS A 402 15.94 1.62 -0.28
N ALA A 403 16.92 1.46 0.60
CA ALA A 403 17.34 0.16 1.11
C ALA A 403 17.39 0.19 2.64
N LEU A 404 16.94 -0.92 3.26
CA LEU A 404 16.90 -1.08 4.71
C LEU A 404 17.88 -2.16 5.15
N ALA A 405 18.82 -1.80 6.01
CA ALA A 405 19.66 -2.74 6.77
C ALA A 405 19.17 -2.77 8.22
N PHE A 406 19.31 -3.88 8.93
CA PHE A 406 18.78 -4.02 10.28
C PHE A 406 19.64 -4.86 11.21
N GLU A 407 19.49 -4.60 12.50
CA GLU A 407 20.08 -5.36 13.61
C GLU A 407 19.02 -6.35 14.14
N PRO A 408 19.15 -7.69 13.94
CA PRO A 408 18.12 -8.65 14.26
C PRO A 408 17.58 -8.58 15.69
N GLU A 409 18.45 -8.32 16.67
CA GLU A 409 18.03 -8.28 18.08
C GLU A 409 17.22 -7.03 18.42
N ARG A 410 17.52 -5.89 17.79
CA ARG A 410 16.81 -4.63 18.05
C ARG A 410 15.43 -4.58 17.40
N VAL A 411 15.31 -5.17 16.21
CA VAL A 411 14.05 -5.23 15.45
C VAL A 411 13.00 -6.11 16.13
N LYS A 412 13.41 -7.09 16.93
CA LYS A 412 12.50 -8.05 17.60
C LYS A 412 11.41 -7.36 18.41
N GLY A 413 11.70 -6.29 19.15
CA GLY A 413 10.73 -5.57 19.97
C GLY A 413 9.59 -4.92 19.15
N TRP A 414 9.84 -4.69 17.86
CA TRP A 414 8.85 -4.13 16.94
C TRP A 414 8.14 -5.21 16.12
N LEU A 415 8.90 -6.17 15.57
CA LEU A 415 8.39 -7.18 14.61
C LEU A 415 8.02 -8.53 15.25
N SER A 416 8.32 -8.78 16.52
CA SER A 416 7.94 -10.03 17.15
C SER A 416 6.53 -9.98 17.75
N THR A 417 5.94 -11.16 17.86
CA THR A 417 4.67 -11.42 18.54
C THR A 417 4.82 -11.32 20.07
N GLN A 418 5.09 -10.15 20.63
CA GLN A 418 4.77 -9.98 22.04
C GLN A 418 3.30 -9.59 22.12
N GLY A 419 2.45 -10.60 22.29
CA GLY A 419 1.07 -10.48 22.64
C GLY A 419 0.90 -10.23 24.12
#